data_f2ecdfe0628ae406a73ee800811c660d
#
_entry.id   f2ecdfe0628ae406a73ee800811c660d
#
_cell.length_a   1.000
_cell.length_b   1.000
_cell.length_c   1.000
_cell.angle_alpha   90.00
_cell.angle_beta   90.00
_cell.angle_gamma   90.00
#
_symmetry.space_group_name_H-M   'P 1'
#
loop_
_entity.id
_entity.type
_entity.pdbx_description
1 polymer ?
#
loop_
_entity_poly.entity_id
_entity_poly.type
_entity_poly.pdbx_seq_one_letter_code
_entity_poly.pdbx_strand_id
1 'polypeptide(L)'
;MMTDIPVIRGFMRMCNDGWLQGWHERNGGNLTYRMRPEEVEACRPFFTAPREWNEMGVAAENLGGEYFITTGSGKFLRNVQGDPAHNIGIVEINGAGDRWRIVWGLEDGARPTSEFPSHFLNHSVRKAATGGAYRVIYHAHTPN
;
A
#
# COMPACT_ATOMS: atom_id res chain seq x y z
N MET A 1 -9.29 16.83 2.16
CA MET A 1 -9.63 15.44 1.74
C MET A 1 -8.35 14.59 1.78
N MET A 2 -8.51 13.29 1.93
CA MET A 2 -7.35 12.37 1.95
C MET A 2 -6.45 12.57 0.74
N THR A 3 -7.03 12.74 -0.45
CA THR A 3 -6.29 12.90 -1.70
C THR A 3 -5.52 14.22 -1.81
N ASP A 4 -5.71 15.15 -0.89
CA ASP A 4 -4.93 16.39 -0.85
C ASP A 4 -3.62 16.22 -0.08
N ILE A 5 -3.47 15.13 0.65
CA ILE A 5 -2.28 14.90 1.47
C ILE A 5 -1.11 14.48 0.56
N PRO A 6 0.08 15.12 0.71
CA PRO A 6 1.20 14.89 -0.21
C PRO A 6 1.61 13.44 -0.39
N VAL A 7 1.63 12.63 0.67
CA VAL A 7 2.03 11.22 0.55
C VAL A 7 1.03 10.43 -0.30
N ILE A 8 -0.26 10.73 -0.17
CA ILE A 8 -1.31 10.07 -0.97
C ILE A 8 -1.20 10.51 -2.42
N ARG A 9 -1.03 11.80 -2.66
CA ARG A 9 -0.86 12.32 -4.03
C ARG A 9 0.39 11.74 -4.70
N GLY A 10 1.48 11.62 -3.94
CA GLY A 10 2.72 11.01 -4.44
C GLY A 10 2.55 9.54 -4.81
N PHE A 11 1.83 8.79 -3.99
CA PHE A 11 1.54 7.39 -4.28
C PHE A 11 0.68 7.27 -5.55
N MET A 12 -0.36 8.10 -5.66
CA MET A 12 -1.21 8.11 -6.85
C MET A 12 -0.40 8.44 -8.11
N ARG A 13 0.54 9.39 -7.99
CA ARG A 13 1.42 9.74 -9.11
C ARG A 13 2.31 8.57 -9.52
N MET A 14 2.88 7.84 -8.55
CA MET A 14 3.69 6.67 -8.86
C MET A 14 2.88 5.61 -9.62
N CYS A 15 1.63 5.40 -9.24
CA CYS A 15 0.75 4.48 -9.97
C CYS A 15 0.51 4.93 -11.40
N ASN A 16 0.25 6.22 -11.59
CA ASN A 16 0.00 6.78 -12.91
C ASN A 16 1.25 6.72 -13.80
N ASP A 17 2.41 7.06 -13.24
CA ASP A 17 3.68 7.03 -13.97
C ASP A 17 3.99 5.60 -14.44
N GLY A 18 3.77 4.61 -13.60
CA GLY A 18 3.96 3.21 -13.97
C GLY A 18 3.06 2.81 -15.13
N TRP A 19 1.80 3.24 -15.12
CA TRP A 19 0.88 2.95 -16.21
C TRP A 19 1.31 3.64 -17.50
N LEU A 20 1.72 4.91 -17.44
CA LEU A 20 2.14 5.68 -18.62
C LEU A 20 3.37 5.07 -19.30
N GLN A 21 4.21 4.37 -18.56
CA GLN A 21 5.35 3.67 -19.12
C GLN A 21 4.98 2.31 -19.73
N GLY A 22 3.72 1.92 -19.68
CA GLY A 22 3.26 0.67 -20.25
C GLY A 22 3.68 -0.58 -19.48
N TRP A 23 4.12 -0.40 -18.24
CA TRP A 23 4.59 -1.51 -17.40
C TRP A 23 3.46 -2.27 -16.72
N HIS A 24 2.25 -1.71 -16.76
CA HIS A 24 1.09 -2.26 -16.05
C HIS A 24 -0.04 -2.51 -17.02
N GLU A 25 0.07 -3.57 -17.78
CA GLU A 25 -1.04 -4.01 -18.59
C GLU A 25 -2.08 -4.67 -17.70
N ARG A 26 -3.33 -4.23 -17.81
CA ARG A 26 -4.45 -4.71 -17.00
C ARG A 26 -4.15 -4.49 -15.51
N ASN A 27 -4.23 -5.55 -14.71
CA ASN A 27 -3.95 -5.50 -13.26
C ASN A 27 -2.62 -6.18 -12.91
N GLY A 28 -1.66 -6.17 -13.83
CA GLY A 28 -0.42 -6.91 -13.68
C GLY A 28 0.59 -6.30 -12.72
N GLY A 29 0.48 -5.01 -12.40
CA GLY A 29 1.43 -4.33 -11.53
C GLY A 29 0.86 -4.03 -10.15
N ASN A 30 1.73 -3.87 -9.16
CA ASN A 30 1.32 -3.51 -7.81
C ASN A 30 2.41 -2.70 -7.12
N LEU A 31 1.99 -1.90 -6.12
CA LEU A 31 2.83 -0.94 -5.46
C LEU A 31 2.44 -0.87 -4.00
N THR A 32 3.44 -0.86 -3.11
CA THR A 32 3.23 -0.60 -1.69
C THR A 32 4.24 0.42 -1.18
N TYR A 33 3.83 1.19 -0.18
CA TYR A 33 4.66 2.21 0.44
C TYR A 33 4.56 2.11 1.95
N ARG A 34 5.70 2.00 2.62
CA ARG A 34 5.77 1.99 4.08
C ARG A 34 5.75 3.42 4.59
N MET A 35 4.66 3.82 5.23
CA MET A 35 4.44 5.21 5.64
C MET A 35 5.36 5.62 6.77
N ARG A 36 5.77 6.88 6.75
CA ARG A 36 6.48 7.49 7.87
C ARG A 36 5.49 7.86 8.97
N PRO A 37 5.93 7.90 10.25
CA PRO A 37 5.00 8.25 11.34
C PRO A 37 4.28 9.58 11.13
N GLU A 38 4.97 10.61 10.65
CA GLU A 38 4.38 11.92 10.38
C GLU A 38 3.35 11.87 9.25
N GLU A 39 3.54 10.97 8.28
CA GLU A 39 2.57 10.78 7.19
C GLU A 39 1.32 10.09 7.69
N VAL A 40 1.48 9.13 8.60
CA VAL A 40 0.33 8.47 9.24
C VAL A 40 -0.49 9.50 10.00
N GLU A 41 0.16 10.37 10.78
CA GLU A 41 -0.54 11.39 11.55
C GLU A 41 -1.28 12.39 10.66
N ALA A 42 -0.72 12.75 9.51
CA ALA A 42 -1.39 13.62 8.55
C ALA A 42 -2.65 12.97 7.97
N CYS A 43 -2.64 11.65 7.78
CA CYS A 43 -3.77 10.90 7.23
C CYS A 43 -4.82 10.52 8.27
N ARG A 44 -4.43 10.46 9.55
CA ARG A 44 -5.29 9.92 10.62
C ARG A 44 -6.67 10.59 10.70
N PRO A 45 -6.81 11.92 10.54
CA PRO A 45 -8.14 12.54 10.58
C PRO A 45 -9.13 12.03 9.52
N PHE A 46 -8.61 11.41 8.46
CA PHE A 46 -9.42 10.90 7.37
C PHE A 46 -9.62 9.39 7.42
N PHE A 47 -9.07 8.72 8.43
CA PHE A 47 -9.27 7.28 8.59
C PHE A 47 -10.75 6.99 8.84
N THR A 48 -11.23 5.92 8.24
CA THR A 48 -12.57 5.39 8.51
C THR A 48 -12.51 4.44 9.69
N ALA A 49 -13.67 3.94 10.15
CA ALA A 49 -13.69 2.92 11.19
C ALA A 49 -12.85 1.72 10.71
N PRO A 50 -11.90 1.23 11.53
CA PRO A 50 -11.06 0.12 11.11
C PRO A 50 -11.90 -1.13 10.82
N ARG A 51 -11.54 -1.84 9.75
CA ARG A 51 -12.16 -3.10 9.42
C ARG A 51 -11.50 -4.22 10.25
N GLU A 52 -11.99 -5.43 10.09
CA GLU A 52 -11.48 -6.56 10.87
C GLU A 52 -10.02 -6.89 10.53
N TRP A 53 -9.32 -7.47 11.49
CA TRP A 53 -7.97 -7.97 11.28
C TRP A 53 -7.99 -9.21 10.39
N ASN A 54 -7.01 -9.31 9.51
CA ASN A 54 -6.81 -10.44 8.61
C ASN A 54 -5.43 -11.04 8.82
N GLU A 55 -5.32 -12.36 8.73
CA GLU A 55 -4.03 -13.03 8.80
C GLU A 55 -3.16 -12.64 7.61
N MET A 56 -1.90 -12.33 7.88
CA MET A 56 -0.92 -12.02 6.83
C MET A 56 -0.42 -13.29 6.14
N GLY A 57 -0.32 -14.38 6.88
CA GLY A 57 0.30 -15.60 6.41
C GLY A 57 1.82 -15.63 6.57
N VAL A 58 2.41 -14.50 6.92
CA VAL A 58 3.83 -14.33 7.25
C VAL A 58 3.93 -13.37 8.42
N ALA A 59 5.11 -13.29 9.05
CA ALA A 59 5.31 -12.40 10.20
C ALA A 59 6.62 -11.62 10.06
N ALA A 60 6.59 -10.35 10.48
CA ALA A 60 7.77 -9.49 10.56
C ALA A 60 7.61 -8.53 11.73
N GLU A 61 8.21 -8.87 12.86
CA GLU A 61 8.08 -8.07 14.09
C GLU A 61 8.58 -6.64 13.92
N ASN A 62 9.61 -6.43 13.09
CA ASN A 62 10.17 -5.11 12.88
C ASN A 62 9.23 -4.15 12.12
N LEU A 63 8.12 -4.65 11.62
CA LEU A 63 7.07 -3.86 10.98
C LEU A 63 5.80 -3.76 11.81
N GLY A 64 5.82 -4.28 13.05
CA GLY A 64 4.66 -4.20 13.94
C GLY A 64 4.24 -2.75 14.20
N GLY A 65 2.94 -2.48 14.10
CA GLY A 65 2.38 -1.16 14.33
C GLY A 65 2.58 -0.17 13.19
N GLU A 66 3.19 -0.55 12.09
CA GLU A 66 3.39 0.34 10.94
C GLU A 66 2.19 0.36 10.01
N TYR A 67 2.16 1.33 9.12
CA TYR A 67 1.08 1.54 8.15
C TYR A 67 1.65 1.54 6.74
N PHE A 68 0.87 1.01 5.80
CA PHE A 68 1.26 0.92 4.40
C PHE A 68 0.15 1.43 3.49
N ILE A 69 0.53 2.15 2.43
CA ILE A 69 -0.37 2.41 1.32
C ILE A 69 -0.17 1.25 0.34
N THR A 70 -1.26 0.69 -0.16
CA THR A 70 -1.21 -0.47 -1.06
C THR A 70 -2.21 -0.34 -2.19
N THR A 71 -1.84 -0.84 -3.36
CA THR A 71 -2.79 -1.02 -4.44
C THR A 71 -3.73 -2.18 -4.13
N GLY A 72 -4.91 -2.18 -4.75
CA GLY A 72 -5.92 -3.21 -4.55
C GLY A 72 -5.70 -4.41 -5.44
N SER A 73 -6.13 -5.59 -4.95
CA SER A 73 -6.12 -6.82 -5.73
C SER A 73 -7.07 -6.72 -6.92
N GLY A 74 -6.59 -7.08 -8.10
CA GLY A 74 -7.40 -7.05 -9.31
C GLY A 74 -7.73 -5.66 -9.84
N LYS A 75 -7.08 -4.61 -9.32
CA LYS A 75 -7.33 -3.24 -9.74
C LYS A 75 -6.31 -2.79 -10.80
N PHE A 76 -6.74 -1.84 -11.63
CA PHE A 76 -5.87 -1.27 -12.67
C PHE A 76 -5.22 0.00 -12.14
N LEU A 77 -3.92 0.13 -12.27
CA LEU A 77 -3.21 1.33 -11.83
C LEU A 77 -3.67 2.59 -12.56
N ARG A 78 -4.11 2.45 -13.81
CA ARG A 78 -4.67 3.56 -14.59
C ARG A 78 -5.91 4.20 -13.95
N ASN A 79 -6.61 3.47 -13.09
CA ASN A 79 -7.85 3.94 -12.47
C ASN A 79 -7.62 4.66 -11.14
N VAL A 80 -6.39 4.62 -10.61
CA VAL A 80 -6.09 5.19 -9.28
C VAL A 80 -6.32 6.69 -9.25
N GLN A 81 -5.91 7.42 -10.30
CA GLN A 81 -6.05 8.88 -10.33
C GLN A 81 -7.52 9.32 -10.32
N GLY A 82 -8.38 8.60 -11.02
CA GLY A 82 -9.79 8.94 -11.12
C GLY A 82 -10.63 8.43 -9.96
N ASP A 83 -10.18 7.38 -9.29
CA ASP A 83 -10.96 6.72 -8.24
C ASP A 83 -10.04 6.06 -7.21
N PRO A 84 -9.30 6.87 -6.42
CA PRO A 84 -8.35 6.32 -5.45
C PRO A 84 -9.01 5.45 -4.38
N ALA A 85 -10.17 5.86 -3.86
CA ALA A 85 -10.80 5.18 -2.72
C ALA A 85 -11.17 3.72 -3.01
N HIS A 86 -11.41 3.36 -4.27
CA HIS A 86 -11.71 1.97 -4.65
C HIS A 86 -10.47 1.20 -5.09
N ASN A 87 -9.38 1.87 -5.43
CA ASN A 87 -8.22 1.24 -6.07
C ASN A 87 -6.98 1.18 -5.21
N ILE A 88 -6.89 2.00 -4.17
CA ILE A 88 -5.80 1.96 -3.20
C ILE A 88 -6.37 2.06 -1.79
N GLY A 89 -5.55 1.74 -0.81
CA GLY A 89 -5.93 1.89 0.59
C GLY A 89 -4.75 1.96 1.51
N ILE A 90 -5.05 2.26 2.78
CA ILE A 90 -4.07 2.27 3.86
C ILE A 90 -4.40 1.09 4.77
N VAL A 91 -3.39 0.28 5.06
CA VAL A 91 -3.51 -0.83 5.99
C VAL A 91 -2.63 -0.59 7.21
N GLU A 92 -3.14 -1.01 8.36
CA GLU A 92 -2.42 -0.99 9.63
C GLU A 92 -1.95 -2.40 9.95
N ILE A 93 -0.72 -2.52 10.45
CA ILE A 93 -0.15 -3.79 10.87
C ILE A 93 -0.29 -3.88 12.39
N ASN A 94 -0.68 -5.05 12.90
CA ASN A 94 -0.76 -5.27 14.34
C ASN A 94 0.63 -5.27 14.99
N GLY A 95 0.65 -5.19 16.33
CA GLY A 95 1.93 -5.12 17.06
C GLY A 95 2.84 -6.32 16.83
N ALA A 96 2.29 -7.51 16.62
CA ALA A 96 3.06 -8.72 16.37
C ALA A 96 3.61 -8.83 14.94
N GLY A 97 3.11 -8.00 14.02
CA GLY A 97 3.58 -8.01 12.63
C GLY A 97 3.09 -9.18 11.81
N ASP A 98 1.93 -9.76 12.14
CA ASP A 98 1.39 -10.93 11.45
C ASP A 98 -0.04 -10.78 10.96
N ARG A 99 -0.66 -9.59 11.16
CA ARG A 99 -2.02 -9.29 10.72
C ARG A 99 -2.11 -7.88 10.17
N TRP A 100 -3.08 -7.66 9.30
CA TRP A 100 -3.37 -6.34 8.72
C TRP A 100 -4.86 -6.04 8.80
N ARG A 101 -5.18 -4.74 8.81
CA ARG A 101 -6.57 -4.28 8.67
C ARG A 101 -6.59 -2.99 7.86
N ILE A 102 -7.68 -2.76 7.14
CA ILE A 102 -7.85 -1.56 6.34
C ILE A 102 -8.36 -0.44 7.23
N VAL A 103 -7.71 0.72 7.18
CA VAL A 103 -8.12 1.92 7.92
C VAL A 103 -8.60 3.04 7.00
N TRP A 104 -8.35 2.93 5.69
CA TRP A 104 -8.87 3.84 4.67
C TRP A 104 -8.80 3.20 3.30
N GLY A 105 -9.76 3.56 2.43
CA GLY A 105 -9.76 3.14 1.04
C GLY A 105 -10.19 1.70 0.83
N LEU A 106 -9.86 1.14 -0.34
CA LEU A 106 -10.24 -0.21 -0.75
C LEU A 106 -11.73 -0.47 -0.47
N GLU A 107 -12.56 0.45 -0.95
CA GLU A 107 -14.00 0.42 -0.68
C GLU A 107 -14.68 -0.70 -1.46
N ASP A 108 -15.94 -1.01 -1.06
CA ASP A 108 -16.81 -2.02 -1.69
C ASP A 108 -16.19 -3.42 -1.69
N GLY A 109 -15.55 -3.78 -0.56
CA GLY A 109 -15.01 -5.12 -0.37
C GLY A 109 -13.69 -5.37 -1.07
N ALA A 110 -13.05 -4.32 -1.63
CA ALA A 110 -11.73 -4.47 -2.22
C ALA A 110 -10.69 -4.86 -1.16
N ARG A 111 -9.67 -5.59 -1.58
CA ARG A 111 -8.62 -6.08 -0.70
C ARG A 111 -7.26 -5.57 -1.17
N PRO A 112 -6.24 -5.52 -0.28
CA PRO A 112 -4.87 -5.25 -0.70
C PRO A 112 -4.43 -6.22 -1.78
N THR A 113 -3.44 -5.81 -2.59
CA THR A 113 -2.89 -6.71 -3.60
C THR A 113 -2.59 -8.09 -3.00
N SER A 114 -2.85 -9.14 -3.76
CA SER A 114 -2.56 -10.51 -3.31
C SER A 114 -1.07 -10.74 -3.07
N GLU A 115 -0.21 -9.88 -3.59
CA GLU A 115 1.24 -9.93 -3.36
C GLU A 115 1.67 -9.14 -2.11
N PHE A 116 0.72 -8.60 -1.34
CA PHE A 116 1.05 -7.82 -0.16
C PHE A 116 1.96 -8.58 0.82
N PRO A 117 1.75 -9.87 1.11
CA PRO A 117 2.66 -10.60 1.99
C PRO A 117 4.10 -10.62 1.49
N SER A 118 4.32 -10.75 0.18
CA SER A 118 5.66 -10.69 -0.40
C SER A 118 6.27 -9.29 -0.29
N HIS A 119 5.47 -8.26 -0.57
CA HIS A 119 5.89 -6.87 -0.36
C HIS A 119 6.26 -6.63 1.10
N PHE A 120 5.45 -7.15 2.02
CA PHE A 120 5.64 -6.97 3.44
C PHE A 120 7.00 -7.53 3.90
N LEU A 121 7.33 -8.75 3.49
CA LEU A 121 8.62 -9.35 3.80
C LEU A 121 9.77 -8.55 3.19
N ASN A 122 9.60 -8.06 1.97
CA ASN A 122 10.60 -7.21 1.32
C ASN A 122 10.81 -5.91 2.08
N HIS A 123 9.74 -5.28 2.56
CA HIS A 123 9.84 -4.09 3.40
C HIS A 123 10.62 -4.38 4.68
N SER A 124 10.39 -5.54 5.29
CA SER A 124 11.09 -5.95 6.50
C SER A 124 12.60 -6.05 6.25
N VAL A 125 13.00 -6.72 5.17
CA VAL A 125 14.40 -6.88 4.80
C VAL A 125 15.05 -5.52 4.50
N ARG A 126 14.38 -4.66 3.74
CA ARG A 126 14.89 -3.34 3.37
C ARG A 126 15.02 -2.43 4.59
N LYS A 127 14.06 -2.48 5.50
CA LYS A 127 14.15 -1.70 6.74
C LYS A 127 15.38 -2.10 7.55
N ALA A 128 15.62 -3.39 7.71
CA ALA A 128 16.76 -3.90 8.46
C ALA A 128 18.09 -3.55 7.76
N ALA A 129 18.15 -3.68 6.44
CA ALA A 129 19.37 -3.49 5.67
C ALA A 129 19.77 -2.02 5.51
N THR A 130 18.80 -1.08 5.55
CA THR A 130 19.05 0.32 5.19
C THR A 130 18.75 1.30 6.32
N GLY A 131 18.45 0.80 7.52
CA GLY A 131 18.05 1.66 8.64
C GLY A 131 16.72 2.39 8.39
N GLY A 132 15.88 1.86 7.50
CA GLY A 132 14.58 2.44 7.19
C GLY A 132 14.55 3.40 6.02
N ALA A 133 15.63 3.50 5.23
CA ALA A 133 15.74 4.46 4.15
C ALA A 133 14.81 4.16 2.97
N TYR A 134 14.63 2.90 2.60
CA TYR A 134 13.79 2.51 1.46
C TYR A 134 12.40 2.13 1.92
N ARG A 135 11.38 2.78 1.33
CA ARG A 135 9.98 2.64 1.75
C ARG A 135 9.04 2.20 0.64
N VAL A 136 9.52 2.07 -0.60
CA VAL A 136 8.68 1.72 -1.76
C VAL A 136 9.06 0.36 -2.29
N ILE A 137 8.05 -0.50 -2.49
CA ILE A 137 8.21 -1.76 -3.23
C ILE A 137 7.27 -1.69 -4.44
N TYR A 138 7.84 -1.92 -5.60
CA TYR A 138 7.14 -1.81 -6.87
C TYR A 138 7.36 -3.09 -7.66
N HIS A 139 6.25 -3.71 -8.06
CA HIS A 139 6.27 -4.88 -8.93
C HIS A 139 5.58 -4.51 -10.24
N ALA A 140 6.30 -4.65 -11.34
CA ALA A 140 5.78 -4.35 -12.65
C ALA A 140 5.97 -5.55 -13.58
N HIS A 141 5.00 -5.73 -14.48
CA HIS A 141 5.12 -6.70 -15.55
C HIS A 141 5.62 -5.94 -16.78
N THR A 142 6.90 -6.09 -17.09
CA THR A 142 7.47 -5.45 -18.28
C THR A 142 7.04 -6.20 -19.54
N PRO A 143 6.75 -5.48 -20.63
CA PRO A 143 6.48 -6.13 -21.91
C PRO A 143 7.72 -6.89 -22.38
N ASN A 144 7.53 -8.08 -22.89
CA ASN A 144 8.63 -8.84 -23.48
C ASN A 144 8.83 -8.44 -24.94
#